data_f9653980c5ff2d86c452f9f7c3c18fe4
#
_entry.id   f9653980c5ff2d86c452f9f7c3c18fe4
#
_cell.length_a   1.000
_cell.length_b   1.000
_cell.length_c   1.000
_cell.angle_alpha   90.00
_cell.angle_beta   90.00
_cell.angle_gamma   90.00
#
_symmetry.space_group_name_H-M   'P 1'
#
loop_
_entity.id
_entity.type
_entity.pdbx_description
1 polymer ?
#
loop_
_entity_poly.entity_id
_entity_poly.type
_entity_poly.pdbx_seq_one_letter_code
_entity_poly.pdbx_strand_id
1 'polypeptide(L)'
;CGTTLIRCLEQMGYSKKNGIYQHPKRKVVFLGDIIDRGPNIRLACHIVRDMVDAGHADIVMGNHEYNVVTYLTEAPPGISQPYLRQHTKRNNFIVEQTLQQFANYQQEFREFLDWFISLPLFLEYEHFRVVHACWDQAMIDEYQRRYGSNRIEKSMLAESVNTDSFLYQFLDRMLRGTSLKLPGNRSMRAKDGMVRQFFRTKFWAENPQRYNDVVFQPDPLPDDIEHGMLSPEEKDQLLFYGPQGKPLF
;
A
#
# COMPACT_ATOMS: atom_id res chain seq x y z
N CYS A 1 -13.68 5.33 0.31
CA CYS A 1 -15.01 5.90 0.58
C CYS A 1 -16.12 4.94 0.15
N GLY A 2 -16.95 4.45 1.09
CA GLY A 2 -17.97 3.42 0.82
C GLY A 2 -18.99 3.82 -0.25
N THR A 3 -19.45 5.06 -0.25
CA THR A 3 -20.42 5.56 -1.26
C THR A 3 -19.83 5.57 -2.66
N THR A 4 -18.57 6.00 -2.80
CA THR A 4 -17.88 6.00 -4.11
C THR A 4 -17.65 4.57 -4.58
N LEU A 5 -17.27 3.66 -3.68
CA LEU A 5 -17.10 2.24 -3.98
C LEU A 5 -18.39 1.63 -4.54
N ILE A 6 -19.53 1.88 -3.90
CA ILE A 6 -20.85 1.43 -4.38
C ILE A 6 -21.07 1.89 -5.82
N ARG A 7 -20.93 3.19 -6.08
CA ARG A 7 -21.12 3.76 -7.43
C ARG A 7 -20.19 3.12 -8.47
N CYS A 8 -18.90 2.91 -8.11
CA CYS A 8 -17.96 2.21 -8.99
C CYS A 8 -18.42 0.78 -9.31
N LEU A 9 -18.80 0.02 -8.30
CA LEU A 9 -19.25 -1.36 -8.48
C LEU A 9 -20.50 -1.42 -9.38
N GLU A 10 -21.48 -0.55 -9.15
CA GLU A 10 -22.72 -0.48 -9.94
C GLU A 10 -22.44 -0.06 -11.39
N GLN A 11 -21.57 0.93 -11.62
CA GLN A 11 -21.15 1.34 -12.96
C GLN A 11 -20.41 0.23 -13.72
N MET A 12 -19.67 -0.62 -12.99
CA MET A 12 -19.02 -1.80 -13.56
C MET A 12 -19.98 -2.99 -13.75
N GLY A 13 -21.26 -2.84 -13.43
CA GLY A 13 -22.28 -3.87 -13.60
C GLY A 13 -22.38 -4.88 -12.46
N TYR A 14 -21.75 -4.60 -11.30
CA TYR A 14 -21.97 -5.39 -10.11
C TYR A 14 -23.32 -5.02 -9.48
N SER A 15 -24.02 -6.01 -8.97
CA SER A 15 -25.31 -5.82 -8.30
C SER A 15 -25.35 -6.62 -7.00
N LYS A 16 -26.14 -6.15 -6.03
CA LYS A 16 -26.36 -6.88 -4.78
C LYS A 16 -27.27 -8.09 -4.99
N LYS A 17 -26.78 -9.28 -4.55
CA LYS A 17 -27.61 -10.48 -4.36
C LYS A 17 -27.32 -11.02 -2.97
N ASN A 18 -28.36 -11.26 -2.20
CA ASN A 18 -28.25 -11.67 -0.80
C ASN A 18 -27.38 -10.73 0.06
N GLY A 19 -27.44 -9.42 -0.23
CA GLY A 19 -26.67 -8.40 0.48
C GLY A 19 -25.24 -8.17 -0.02
N ILE A 20 -24.67 -9.02 -0.88
CA ILE A 20 -23.29 -8.99 -1.35
C ILE A 20 -23.22 -8.55 -2.80
N TYR A 21 -22.28 -7.64 -3.12
CA TYR A 21 -22.03 -7.23 -4.51
C TYR A 21 -21.35 -8.35 -5.29
N GLN A 22 -21.89 -8.68 -6.45
CA GLN A 22 -21.38 -9.72 -7.33
C GLN A 22 -21.65 -9.43 -8.80
N HIS A 23 -20.89 -10.07 -9.68
CA HIS A 23 -21.06 -10.00 -11.12
C HIS A 23 -21.03 -11.42 -11.71
N PRO A 24 -21.88 -11.75 -12.72
CA PRO A 24 -22.01 -13.14 -13.20
C PRO A 24 -20.77 -13.69 -13.91
N LYS A 25 -19.88 -12.82 -14.42
CA LYS A 25 -18.74 -13.21 -15.26
C LYS A 25 -17.41 -12.59 -14.83
N ARG A 26 -17.39 -11.72 -13.80
CA ARG A 26 -16.20 -10.97 -13.41
C ARG A 26 -15.99 -11.05 -11.90
N LYS A 27 -14.75 -11.08 -11.51
CA LYS A 27 -14.27 -10.92 -10.15
C LYS A 27 -13.50 -9.61 -10.06
N VAL A 28 -13.67 -8.83 -9.01
CA VAL A 28 -12.89 -7.62 -8.77
C VAL A 28 -11.67 -7.95 -7.94
N VAL A 29 -10.58 -7.23 -8.16
CA VAL A 29 -9.40 -7.27 -7.29
C VAL A 29 -9.19 -5.87 -6.71
N PHE A 30 -9.22 -5.78 -5.39
CA PHE A 30 -8.94 -4.54 -4.66
C PHE A 30 -7.45 -4.41 -4.40
N LEU A 31 -6.91 -3.20 -4.56
CA LEU A 31 -5.49 -2.92 -4.39
C LEU A 31 -5.13 -2.40 -2.99
N GLY A 32 -5.98 -2.61 -1.98
CA GLY A 32 -5.79 -2.07 -0.64
C GLY A 32 -6.27 -0.63 -0.47
N ASP A 33 -5.84 0.01 0.62
CA ASP A 33 -6.17 1.40 0.99
C ASP A 33 -7.69 1.66 1.08
N ILE A 34 -8.42 0.73 1.70
CA ILE A 34 -9.88 0.83 1.86
C ILE A 34 -10.30 1.70 3.05
N ILE A 35 -9.34 2.12 3.88
CA ILE A 35 -9.52 2.92 5.10
C ILE A 35 -8.88 4.31 5.01
N ASP A 36 -8.95 5.08 6.09
CA ASP A 36 -8.28 6.35 6.41
C ASP A 36 -8.79 7.61 5.70
N ARG A 37 -9.41 7.53 4.55
CA ARG A 37 -9.84 8.72 3.81
C ARG A 37 -11.29 8.65 3.37
N GLY A 38 -12.00 9.74 3.65
CA GLY A 38 -13.37 9.95 3.19
C GLY A 38 -14.45 9.38 4.09
N PRO A 39 -15.71 9.66 3.77
CA PRO A 39 -16.85 9.21 4.55
C PRO A 39 -17.14 7.73 4.30
N ASN A 40 -17.83 7.10 5.28
CA ASN A 40 -18.32 5.73 5.19
C ASN A 40 -17.20 4.68 5.02
N ILE A 41 -16.10 4.81 5.78
CA ILE A 41 -14.97 3.85 5.81
C ILE A 41 -15.48 2.47 6.24
N ARG A 42 -16.23 2.41 7.35
CA ARG A 42 -16.80 1.17 7.87
C ARG A 42 -17.64 0.44 6.80
N LEU A 43 -18.46 1.17 6.04
CA LEU A 43 -19.22 0.62 4.92
C LEU A 43 -18.31 0.04 3.81
N ALA A 44 -17.21 0.72 3.49
CA ALA A 44 -16.25 0.21 2.52
C ALA A 44 -15.62 -1.10 3.00
N CYS A 45 -15.20 -1.17 4.27
CA CYS A 45 -14.63 -2.38 4.88
C CYS A 45 -15.60 -3.57 4.79
N HIS A 46 -16.89 -3.37 5.15
CA HIS A 46 -17.90 -4.43 5.03
C HIS A 46 -18.10 -4.89 3.58
N ILE A 47 -18.30 -3.96 2.65
CA ILE A 47 -18.52 -4.32 1.24
C ILE A 47 -17.35 -5.16 0.72
N VAL A 48 -16.11 -4.71 0.96
CA VAL A 48 -14.93 -5.41 0.45
C VAL A 48 -14.77 -6.77 1.10
N ARG A 49 -14.90 -6.85 2.44
CA ARG A 49 -14.77 -8.11 3.18
C ARG A 49 -15.85 -9.11 2.76
N ASP A 50 -17.12 -8.69 2.70
CA ASP A 50 -18.24 -9.56 2.29
C ASP A 50 -18.02 -10.11 0.87
N MET A 51 -17.52 -9.28 -0.06
CA MET A 51 -17.20 -9.72 -1.42
C MET A 51 -16.04 -10.72 -1.44
N VAL A 52 -15.00 -10.51 -0.63
CA VAL A 52 -13.83 -11.40 -0.53
C VAL A 52 -14.25 -12.74 0.10
N ASP A 53 -14.95 -12.70 1.22
CA ASP A 53 -15.39 -13.90 1.95
C ASP A 53 -16.36 -14.76 1.11
N ALA A 54 -17.16 -14.12 0.26
CA ALA A 54 -18.05 -14.80 -0.69
C ALA A 54 -17.38 -15.24 -2.01
N GLY A 55 -16.09 -14.96 -2.20
CA GLY A 55 -15.35 -15.32 -3.42
C GLY A 55 -15.61 -14.46 -4.65
N HIS A 56 -16.29 -13.31 -4.48
CA HIS A 56 -16.60 -12.35 -5.55
C HIS A 56 -15.52 -11.29 -5.75
N ALA A 57 -14.55 -11.23 -4.84
CA ALA A 57 -13.40 -10.34 -4.91
C ALA A 57 -12.13 -11.01 -4.39
N ASP A 58 -10.98 -10.46 -4.78
CA ASP A 58 -9.70 -10.60 -4.08
C ASP A 58 -9.22 -9.22 -3.62
N ILE A 59 -8.25 -9.20 -2.72
CA ILE A 59 -7.65 -7.96 -2.22
C ILE A 59 -6.19 -8.21 -1.87
N VAL A 60 -5.33 -7.21 -2.08
CA VAL A 60 -4.00 -7.14 -1.49
C VAL A 60 -3.96 -6.09 -0.39
N MET A 61 -3.08 -6.25 0.59
CA MET A 61 -2.88 -5.28 1.66
C MET A 61 -2.33 -3.97 1.09
N GLY A 62 -2.93 -2.85 1.47
CA GLY A 62 -2.37 -1.52 1.24
C GLY A 62 -1.54 -1.01 2.43
N ASN A 63 -0.83 0.09 2.22
CA ASN A 63 -0.05 0.69 3.29
C ASN A 63 -0.91 1.28 4.41
N HIS A 64 -2.15 1.65 4.14
CA HIS A 64 -3.08 2.15 5.15
C HIS A 64 -3.51 1.05 6.12
N GLU A 65 -3.85 -0.14 5.64
CA GLU A 65 -4.16 -1.31 6.47
C GLU A 65 -2.98 -1.69 7.36
N TYR A 66 -1.76 -1.79 6.81
CA TYR A 66 -0.55 -2.05 7.59
C TYR A 66 -0.27 -0.95 8.62
N ASN A 67 -0.46 0.31 8.24
CA ASN A 67 -0.21 1.45 9.12
C ASN A 67 -1.14 1.45 10.32
N VAL A 68 -2.45 1.19 10.16
CA VAL A 68 -3.38 1.18 11.30
C VAL A 68 -3.15 0.00 12.22
N VAL A 69 -2.79 -1.18 11.68
CA VAL A 69 -2.41 -2.34 12.49
C VAL A 69 -1.20 -2.01 13.37
N THR A 70 -0.12 -1.49 12.78
CA THR A 70 1.10 -1.13 13.54
C THR A 70 0.88 0.06 14.47
N TYR A 71 -0.02 0.99 14.15
CA TYR A 71 -0.40 2.13 14.98
C TYR A 71 -1.12 1.69 16.27
N LEU A 72 -1.93 0.62 16.22
CA LEU A 72 -2.69 0.11 17.36
C LEU A 72 -2.01 -1.07 18.07
N THR A 73 -0.93 -1.60 17.54
CA THR A 73 -0.17 -2.69 18.16
C THR A 73 0.86 -2.12 19.13
N GLU A 74 0.76 -2.52 20.40
CA GLU A 74 1.75 -2.17 21.42
C GLU A 74 3.13 -2.73 21.06
N ALA A 75 4.17 -1.95 21.32
CA ALA A 75 5.53 -2.36 21.06
C ALA A 75 6.01 -3.33 22.15
N PRO A 76 6.69 -4.43 21.79
CA PRO A 76 7.27 -5.33 22.77
C PRO A 76 8.45 -4.68 23.49
N PRO A 77 8.89 -5.24 24.63
CA PRO A 77 10.08 -4.79 25.32
C PRO A 77 11.30 -4.71 24.38
N GLY A 78 12.07 -3.62 24.49
CA GLY A 78 13.23 -3.36 23.62
C GLY A 78 12.98 -2.36 22.49
N ILE A 79 11.73 -2.04 22.18
CA ILE A 79 11.37 -0.93 21.29
C ILE A 79 11.07 0.29 22.17
N SER A 80 11.72 1.43 21.87
CA SER A 80 11.69 2.63 22.73
C SER A 80 10.37 3.40 22.73
N GLN A 81 9.44 3.05 21.87
CA GLN A 81 8.13 3.70 21.72
C GLN A 81 6.99 2.78 22.19
N PRO A 82 5.83 3.34 22.67
CA PRO A 82 4.74 2.53 23.20
C PRO A 82 4.04 1.63 22.17
N TYR A 83 4.02 2.04 20.91
CA TYR A 83 3.37 1.35 19.80
C TYR A 83 4.36 1.10 18.67
N LEU A 84 4.13 0.09 17.84
CA LEU A 84 4.99 -0.23 16.70
C LEU A 84 5.09 0.93 15.70
N ARG A 85 4.05 1.76 15.58
CA ARG A 85 4.08 3.00 14.81
C ARG A 85 3.88 4.20 15.72
N GLN A 86 4.80 5.16 15.65
CA GLN A 86 4.74 6.37 16.47
C GLN A 86 3.45 7.17 16.26
N HIS A 87 2.84 7.66 17.34
CA HIS A 87 1.67 8.53 17.34
C HIS A 87 2.06 10.00 17.10
N THR A 88 2.74 10.25 15.98
CA THR A 88 3.07 11.62 15.56
C THR A 88 1.81 12.36 15.10
N LYS A 89 1.84 13.70 15.08
CA LYS A 89 0.73 14.52 14.56
C LYS A 89 0.27 14.05 13.16
N ARG A 90 1.23 13.68 12.29
CA ARG A 90 0.95 13.17 10.95
C ARG A 90 0.25 11.82 10.99
N ASN A 91 0.75 10.86 11.76
CA ASN A 91 0.17 9.54 11.83
C ASN A 91 -1.22 9.57 12.46
N ASN A 92 -1.41 10.39 13.51
CA ASN A 92 -2.72 10.61 14.13
C ASN A 92 -3.73 11.14 13.10
N PHE A 93 -3.36 12.17 12.33
CA PHE A 93 -4.21 12.77 11.29
C PHE A 93 -4.61 11.73 10.21
N ILE A 94 -3.70 10.82 9.84
CA ILE A 94 -3.98 9.80 8.81
C ILE A 94 -5.07 8.84 9.28
N VAL A 95 -4.97 8.31 10.50
CA VAL A 95 -5.88 7.28 11.02
C VAL A 95 -7.15 7.83 11.67
N GLU A 96 -7.21 9.14 11.91
CA GLU A 96 -8.26 9.79 12.69
C GLU A 96 -9.67 9.43 12.22
N GLN A 97 -9.93 9.51 10.92
CA GLN A 97 -11.27 9.24 10.38
C GLN A 97 -11.67 7.77 10.55
N THR A 98 -10.71 6.85 10.42
CA THR A 98 -10.96 5.42 10.68
C THR A 98 -11.31 5.20 12.14
N LEU A 99 -10.50 5.73 13.07
CA LEU A 99 -10.74 5.60 14.50
C LEU A 99 -12.09 6.19 14.93
N GLN A 100 -12.45 7.37 14.40
CA GLN A 100 -13.74 8.02 14.69
C GLN A 100 -14.92 7.18 14.20
N GLN A 101 -14.86 6.60 13.00
CA GLN A 101 -15.96 5.81 12.45
C GLN A 101 -16.11 4.45 13.13
N PHE A 102 -15.07 3.92 13.74
CA PHE A 102 -15.12 2.69 14.53
C PHE A 102 -15.21 2.93 16.05
N ALA A 103 -15.32 4.17 16.53
CA ALA A 103 -15.31 4.50 17.96
C ALA A 103 -16.35 3.71 18.77
N ASN A 104 -17.56 3.54 18.24
CA ASN A 104 -18.65 2.79 18.86
C ASN A 104 -18.71 1.32 18.44
N TYR A 105 -17.73 0.82 17.69
CA TYR A 105 -17.71 -0.53 17.09
C TYR A 105 -16.34 -1.21 17.35
N GLN A 106 -15.87 -1.15 18.59
CA GLN A 106 -14.52 -1.58 18.96
C GLN A 106 -14.25 -3.08 18.72
N GLN A 107 -15.26 -3.94 18.96
CA GLN A 107 -15.12 -5.38 18.71
C GLN A 107 -15.02 -5.67 17.23
N GLU A 108 -15.89 -5.07 16.42
CA GLU A 108 -15.86 -5.17 14.96
C GLU A 108 -14.53 -4.65 14.40
N PHE A 109 -14.01 -3.55 14.97
CA PHE A 109 -12.72 -2.99 14.51
C PHE A 109 -11.56 -3.95 14.78
N ARG A 110 -11.54 -4.62 15.94
CA ARG A 110 -10.54 -5.68 16.21
C ARG A 110 -10.59 -6.80 15.18
N GLU A 111 -11.79 -7.22 14.78
CA GLU A 111 -11.97 -8.24 13.74
C GLU A 111 -11.47 -7.76 12.36
N PHE A 112 -11.63 -6.47 12.04
CA PHE A 112 -11.04 -5.89 10.84
C PHE A 112 -9.52 -5.79 10.92
N LEU A 113 -8.93 -5.43 12.05
CA LEU A 113 -7.48 -5.42 12.22
C LEU A 113 -6.88 -6.83 12.02
N ASP A 114 -7.53 -7.86 12.55
CA ASP A 114 -7.14 -9.24 12.34
C ASP A 114 -7.29 -9.67 10.87
N TRP A 115 -8.34 -9.21 10.22
CA TRP A 115 -8.52 -9.44 8.80
C TRP A 115 -7.48 -8.69 7.95
N PHE A 116 -7.15 -7.44 8.27
CA PHE A 116 -6.11 -6.68 7.55
C PHE A 116 -4.76 -7.39 7.59
N ILE A 117 -4.35 -7.92 8.75
CA ILE A 117 -3.08 -8.65 8.85
C ILE A 117 -3.10 -9.96 8.06
N SER A 118 -4.27 -10.54 7.81
CA SER A 118 -4.43 -11.75 7.02
C SER A 118 -4.42 -11.52 5.50
N LEU A 119 -4.41 -10.26 5.04
CA LEU A 119 -4.44 -9.94 3.62
C LEU A 119 -3.11 -10.32 2.94
N PRO A 120 -3.14 -10.83 1.70
CA PRO A 120 -1.93 -11.07 0.95
C PRO A 120 -1.24 -9.74 0.58
N LEU A 121 0.08 -9.74 0.55
CA LEU A 121 0.92 -8.60 0.14
C LEU A 121 1.01 -8.48 -1.38
N PHE A 122 0.87 -9.60 -2.07
CA PHE A 122 0.87 -9.69 -3.53
C PHE A 122 0.08 -10.92 -3.97
N LEU A 123 -0.44 -10.86 -5.20
CA LEU A 123 -1.12 -11.99 -5.84
C LEU A 123 -0.54 -12.19 -7.25
N GLU A 124 -0.30 -13.45 -7.62
CA GLU A 124 0.07 -13.83 -8.96
C GLU A 124 -0.98 -14.76 -9.56
N TYR A 125 -1.55 -14.34 -10.66
CA TYR A 125 -2.48 -15.11 -11.47
C TYR A 125 -1.77 -15.68 -12.71
N GLU A 126 -2.45 -16.54 -13.45
CA GLU A 126 -1.90 -17.12 -14.67
C GLU A 126 -1.44 -16.05 -15.68
N HIS A 127 -2.25 -14.99 -15.83
CA HIS A 127 -2.04 -14.00 -16.88
C HIS A 127 -1.66 -12.60 -16.38
N PHE A 128 -1.68 -12.34 -15.07
CA PHE A 128 -1.35 -11.03 -14.52
C PHE A 128 -0.87 -11.11 -13.06
N ARG A 129 -0.31 -10.03 -12.58
CA ARG A 129 0.17 -9.84 -11.21
C ARG A 129 -0.53 -8.65 -10.55
N VAL A 130 -0.62 -8.71 -9.22
CA VAL A 130 -1.26 -7.65 -8.42
C VAL A 130 -0.40 -7.37 -7.20
N VAL A 131 -0.12 -6.09 -6.97
CA VAL A 131 0.55 -5.58 -5.78
C VAL A 131 0.03 -4.18 -5.47
N HIS A 132 0.11 -3.75 -4.22
CA HIS A 132 -0.36 -2.40 -3.86
C HIS A 132 0.50 -1.29 -4.47
N ALA A 133 1.84 -1.42 -4.43
CA ALA A 133 2.74 -0.34 -4.85
C ALA A 133 3.84 -0.75 -5.84
N CYS A 134 4.64 -1.78 -5.55
CA CYS A 134 5.76 -2.14 -6.41
C CYS A 134 5.99 -3.66 -6.43
N TRP A 135 6.08 -4.24 -7.60
CA TRP A 135 6.44 -5.64 -7.78
C TRP A 135 7.97 -5.77 -7.91
N ASP A 136 8.60 -6.33 -6.90
CA ASP A 136 10.03 -6.63 -6.89
C ASP A 136 10.22 -8.14 -6.80
N GLN A 137 10.48 -8.79 -7.95
CA GLN A 137 10.52 -10.24 -8.02
C GLN A 137 11.60 -10.83 -7.12
N ALA A 138 12.79 -10.21 -7.07
CA ALA A 138 13.88 -10.72 -6.25
C ALA A 138 13.53 -10.69 -4.74
N MET A 139 12.88 -9.62 -4.29
CA MET A 139 12.41 -9.52 -2.91
C MET A 139 11.25 -10.47 -2.63
N ILE A 140 10.37 -10.70 -3.58
CA ILE A 140 9.25 -11.66 -3.46
C ILE A 140 9.79 -13.08 -3.33
N ASP A 141 10.74 -13.47 -4.17
CA ASP A 141 11.35 -14.81 -4.14
C ASP A 141 12.07 -15.04 -2.79
N GLU A 142 12.80 -14.05 -2.30
CA GLU A 142 13.48 -14.12 -1.00
C GLU A 142 12.47 -14.16 0.16
N TYR A 143 11.37 -13.40 0.08
CA TYR A 143 10.31 -13.44 1.09
C TYR A 143 9.65 -14.82 1.14
N GLN A 144 9.30 -15.37 -0.01
CA GLN A 144 8.72 -16.72 -0.09
C GLN A 144 9.69 -17.80 0.41
N ARG A 145 11.00 -17.65 0.10
CA ARG A 145 12.03 -18.57 0.60
C ARG A 145 12.16 -18.53 2.13
N ARG A 146 12.05 -17.34 2.75
CA ARG A 146 12.18 -17.18 4.21
C ARG A 146 10.92 -17.60 4.97
N TYR A 147 9.77 -17.21 4.45
CA TYR A 147 8.51 -17.29 5.21
C TYR A 147 7.48 -18.25 4.61
N GLY A 148 7.69 -18.77 3.40
CA GLY A 148 6.78 -19.73 2.75
C GLY A 148 5.37 -19.19 2.49
N SER A 149 5.18 -17.86 2.44
CA SER A 149 3.87 -17.20 2.42
C SER A 149 3.90 -15.96 1.52
N ASN A 150 2.73 -15.46 1.17
CA ASN A 150 2.53 -14.12 0.61
C ASN A 150 1.84 -13.17 1.60
N ARG A 151 1.82 -13.52 2.90
CA ARG A 151 1.15 -12.78 3.97
C ARG A 151 2.12 -12.51 5.11
N ILE A 152 1.83 -11.48 5.89
CA ILE A 152 2.53 -11.21 7.15
C ILE A 152 1.74 -11.86 8.31
N GLU A 153 2.44 -12.29 9.33
CA GLU A 153 1.84 -12.79 10.57
C GLU A 153 2.00 -11.79 11.72
N LYS A 154 1.13 -11.88 12.73
CA LYS A 154 1.22 -11.01 13.93
C LYS A 154 2.58 -11.09 14.63
N SER A 155 3.18 -12.27 14.67
CA SER A 155 4.51 -12.51 15.23
C SER A 155 5.63 -11.73 14.54
N MET A 156 5.43 -11.37 13.27
CA MET A 156 6.39 -10.66 12.45
C MET A 156 6.29 -9.13 12.57
N LEU A 157 5.24 -8.59 13.23
CA LEU A 157 4.99 -7.15 13.29
C LEU A 157 6.13 -6.35 13.95
N ALA A 158 6.76 -6.88 14.98
CA ALA A 158 7.88 -6.21 15.64
C ALA A 158 9.12 -6.11 14.73
N GLU A 159 9.44 -7.18 13.99
CA GLU A 159 10.52 -7.16 13.00
C GLU A 159 10.19 -6.22 11.83
N SER A 160 8.93 -6.17 11.43
CA SER A 160 8.47 -5.39 10.28
C SER A 160 8.63 -3.87 10.44
N VAL A 161 8.88 -3.37 11.64
CA VAL A 161 9.17 -1.95 11.91
C VAL A 161 10.65 -1.66 12.18
N ASN A 162 11.50 -2.69 12.18
CA ASN A 162 12.95 -2.54 12.27
C ASN A 162 13.51 -2.21 10.89
N THR A 163 13.98 -0.98 10.69
CA THR A 163 14.48 -0.47 9.39
C THR A 163 15.63 -1.27 8.80
N ASP A 164 16.39 -1.98 9.63
CA ASP A 164 17.55 -2.76 9.20
C ASP A 164 17.17 -4.19 8.78
N SER A 165 15.92 -4.61 9.05
CA SER A 165 15.44 -5.94 8.70
C SER A 165 15.07 -6.06 7.20
N PHE A 166 15.25 -7.26 6.66
CA PHE A 166 14.75 -7.59 5.32
C PHE A 166 13.23 -7.41 5.25
N LEU A 167 12.51 -7.78 6.31
CA LEU A 167 11.06 -7.70 6.35
C LEU A 167 10.56 -6.26 6.22
N TYR A 168 11.19 -5.31 6.92
CA TYR A 168 10.86 -3.89 6.77
C TYR A 168 11.10 -3.43 5.33
N GLN A 169 12.26 -3.73 4.75
CA GLN A 169 12.62 -3.33 3.38
C GLN A 169 11.65 -3.92 2.35
N PHE A 170 11.28 -5.18 2.53
CA PHE A 170 10.29 -5.86 1.71
C PHE A 170 8.91 -5.18 1.79
N LEU A 171 8.39 -4.96 3.00
CA LEU A 171 7.09 -4.31 3.18
C LEU A 171 7.09 -2.86 2.68
N ASP A 172 8.17 -2.11 2.90
CA ASP A 172 8.29 -0.76 2.36
C ASP A 172 8.22 -0.76 0.83
N ARG A 173 8.89 -1.71 0.17
CA ARG A 173 8.85 -1.90 -1.27
C ARG A 173 7.45 -2.27 -1.77
N MET A 174 6.83 -3.29 -1.18
CA MET A 174 5.50 -3.79 -1.60
C MET A 174 4.39 -2.76 -1.35
N LEU A 175 4.44 -2.05 -0.22
CA LEU A 175 3.35 -1.19 0.26
C LEU A 175 3.55 0.30 -0.04
N ARG A 176 4.77 0.77 -0.33
CA ARG A 176 5.06 2.19 -0.60
C ARG A 176 5.75 2.45 -1.93
N GLY A 177 6.32 1.39 -2.53
CA GLY A 177 6.97 1.48 -3.83
C GLY A 177 8.39 2.03 -3.77
N THR A 178 8.85 2.57 -4.90
CA THR A 178 10.19 3.10 -5.06
C THR A 178 10.23 4.62 -4.96
N SER A 179 11.33 5.16 -4.47
CA SER A 179 11.55 6.60 -4.38
C SER A 179 13.03 6.95 -4.55
N LEU A 180 13.29 8.14 -5.06
CA LEU A 180 14.62 8.74 -5.07
C LEU A 180 14.65 9.99 -4.22
N LYS A 181 15.83 10.28 -3.65
CA LYS A 181 16.09 11.54 -2.95
C LYS A 181 16.24 12.66 -3.97
N LEU A 182 15.71 13.84 -3.65
CA LEU A 182 15.92 15.02 -4.46
C LEU A 182 17.44 15.38 -4.45
N PRO A 183 18.06 15.68 -5.60
CA PRO A 183 19.48 15.97 -5.68
C PRO A 183 19.83 17.23 -4.88
N GLY A 184 21.09 17.33 -4.40
CA GLY A 184 21.59 18.47 -3.66
C GLY A 184 20.91 18.73 -2.31
N ASN A 185 20.38 17.71 -1.64
CA ASN A 185 19.62 17.82 -0.37
C ASN A 185 18.42 18.77 -0.44
N ARG A 186 17.83 18.94 -1.60
CA ARG A 186 16.66 19.80 -1.81
C ARG A 186 15.40 19.20 -1.22
N SER A 187 14.40 20.06 -1.12
CA SER A 187 13.06 19.66 -0.73
C SER A 187 12.03 20.31 -1.66
N MET A 188 10.88 19.67 -1.80
CA MET A 188 9.73 20.20 -2.52
C MET A 188 8.53 20.28 -1.58
N ARG A 189 7.63 21.22 -1.82
CA ARG A 189 6.35 21.29 -1.11
C ARG A 189 5.28 20.62 -1.97
N ALA A 190 4.72 19.54 -1.44
CA ALA A 190 3.63 18.82 -2.10
C ALA A 190 2.28 19.59 -1.97
N LYS A 191 1.28 19.24 -2.77
CA LYS A 191 -0.06 19.85 -2.75
C LYS A 191 -0.77 19.75 -1.38
N ASP A 192 -0.42 18.74 -0.59
CA ASP A 192 -0.88 18.57 0.79
C ASP A 192 -0.17 19.52 1.79
N GLY A 193 0.70 20.42 1.30
CA GLY A 193 1.48 21.38 2.09
C GLY A 193 2.72 20.78 2.76
N MET A 194 2.95 19.49 2.63
CA MET A 194 4.08 18.81 3.28
C MET A 194 5.38 19.01 2.51
N VAL A 195 6.47 19.19 3.25
CA VAL A 195 7.82 19.23 2.68
C VAL A 195 8.36 17.82 2.52
N ARG A 196 8.85 17.50 1.33
CA ARG A 196 9.39 16.19 0.97
C ARG A 196 10.80 16.34 0.42
N GLN A 197 11.68 15.42 0.78
CA GLN A 197 13.04 15.30 0.25
C GLN A 197 13.17 14.13 -0.74
N PHE A 198 12.10 13.36 -0.92
CA PHE A 198 12.03 12.22 -1.81
C PHE A 198 10.82 12.37 -2.73
N PHE A 199 10.93 11.85 -3.93
CA PHE A 199 9.83 11.71 -4.86
C PHE A 199 9.65 10.24 -5.25
N ARG A 200 8.42 9.84 -5.57
CA ARG A 200 8.11 8.48 -6.02
C ARG A 200 8.57 8.27 -7.45
N THR A 201 9.03 7.05 -7.74
CA THR A 201 9.53 6.69 -9.06
C THR A 201 8.68 5.63 -9.74
N LYS A 202 8.68 5.67 -11.07
CA LYS A 202 8.11 4.63 -11.93
C LYS A 202 9.09 3.47 -11.97
N PHE A 203 8.83 2.39 -11.23
CA PHE A 203 9.65 1.18 -11.28
C PHE A 203 9.49 0.38 -12.60
N TRP A 204 8.59 0.81 -13.48
CA TRP A 204 8.36 0.25 -14.82
C TRP A 204 8.89 1.14 -15.95
N ALA A 205 9.66 2.19 -15.66
CA ALA A 205 10.25 3.05 -16.67
C ALA A 205 11.30 2.28 -17.47
N GLU A 206 11.24 2.39 -18.80
CA GLU A 206 12.20 1.74 -19.69
C GLU A 206 13.36 2.70 -19.99
N ASN A 207 14.59 2.28 -19.66
CA ASN A 207 15.83 2.98 -19.96
C ASN A 207 15.82 4.50 -19.64
N PRO A 208 15.44 4.92 -18.42
CA PRO A 208 15.30 6.32 -18.06
C PRO A 208 16.66 7.03 -18.05
N GLN A 209 16.68 8.31 -18.48
CA GLN A 209 17.87 9.14 -18.50
C GLN A 209 17.75 10.35 -17.59
N ARG A 210 16.54 10.89 -17.44
CA ARG A 210 16.25 12.12 -16.69
C ARG A 210 15.29 11.86 -15.55
N TYR A 211 15.25 12.77 -14.58
CA TYR A 211 14.30 12.68 -13.46
C TYR A 211 12.85 12.65 -13.95
N ASN A 212 12.51 13.38 -15.01
CA ASN A 212 11.14 13.40 -15.57
C ASN A 212 10.70 12.04 -16.13
N ASP A 213 11.65 11.22 -16.59
CA ASP A 213 11.35 9.88 -17.11
C ASP A 213 10.83 8.94 -16.01
N VAL A 214 11.27 9.16 -14.77
CA VAL A 214 10.98 8.26 -13.64
C VAL A 214 10.01 8.82 -12.61
N VAL A 215 9.69 10.12 -12.63
CA VAL A 215 8.80 10.68 -11.61
C VAL A 215 7.39 10.09 -11.70
N PHE A 216 6.85 9.66 -10.55
CA PHE A 216 5.50 9.10 -10.40
C PHE A 216 4.81 9.66 -9.16
N GLN A 217 4.27 10.85 -9.31
CA GLN A 217 3.49 11.52 -8.26
C GLN A 217 2.66 12.66 -8.89
N PRO A 218 1.59 13.10 -8.22
CA PRO A 218 0.75 14.21 -8.72
C PRO A 218 1.43 15.58 -8.64
N ASP A 219 2.47 15.70 -7.82
CA ASP A 219 3.22 16.96 -7.64
C ASP A 219 4.38 16.98 -8.64
N PRO A 220 4.54 18.06 -9.44
CA PRO A 220 5.69 18.19 -10.34
C PRO A 220 6.99 18.29 -9.54
N LEU A 221 8.09 17.85 -10.14
CA LEU A 221 9.42 18.18 -9.64
C LEU A 221 9.69 19.68 -9.85
N PRO A 222 10.57 20.29 -9.04
CA PRO A 222 11.06 21.64 -9.32
C PRO A 222 11.65 21.73 -10.74
N ASP A 223 11.37 22.80 -11.48
CA ASP A 223 11.74 22.98 -12.89
C ASP A 223 13.25 22.79 -13.15
N ASP A 224 14.08 23.20 -12.21
CA ASP A 224 15.52 23.08 -12.27
C ASP A 224 16.07 21.66 -11.96
N ILE A 225 15.20 20.74 -11.52
CA ILE A 225 15.51 19.33 -11.30
C ILE A 225 14.91 18.45 -12.41
N GLU A 226 13.71 18.75 -12.83
CA GLU A 226 12.89 17.93 -13.73
C GLU A 226 13.67 17.45 -14.98
N HIS A 227 14.46 18.34 -15.57
CA HIS A 227 15.24 18.07 -16.78
C HIS A 227 16.66 17.56 -16.50
N GLY A 228 17.05 17.43 -15.22
CA GLY A 228 18.35 16.91 -14.83
C GLY A 228 18.56 15.46 -15.23
N MET A 229 19.82 15.08 -15.47
CA MET A 229 20.18 13.70 -15.76
C MET A 229 20.27 12.88 -14.48
N LEU A 230 19.78 11.64 -14.54
CA LEU A 230 20.02 10.64 -13.49
C LEU A 230 21.49 10.27 -13.45
N SER A 231 22.12 10.26 -12.27
CA SER A 231 23.47 9.75 -12.09
C SER A 231 23.51 8.21 -12.27
N PRO A 232 24.67 7.61 -12.52
CA PRO A 232 24.81 6.15 -12.53
C PRO A 232 24.32 5.52 -11.22
N GLU A 233 24.67 6.09 -10.07
CA GLU A 233 24.29 5.59 -8.74
C GLU A 233 22.78 5.69 -8.51
N GLU A 234 22.12 6.73 -9.03
CA GLU A 234 20.65 6.85 -8.96
C GLU A 234 19.99 5.84 -9.89
N LYS A 235 20.55 5.58 -11.08
CA LYS A 235 20.05 4.54 -11.97
C LYS A 235 20.16 3.16 -11.36
N ASP A 236 21.23 2.86 -10.64
CA ASP A 236 21.43 1.59 -9.94
C ASP A 236 20.42 1.41 -8.78
N GLN A 237 19.91 2.50 -8.21
CA GLN A 237 18.86 2.47 -7.19
C GLN A 237 17.44 2.27 -7.77
N LEU A 238 17.26 2.48 -9.07
CA LEU A 238 15.98 2.30 -9.72
C LEU A 238 15.72 0.81 -9.94
N LEU A 239 14.53 0.39 -9.57
CA LEU A 239 14.04 -0.91 -9.96
C LEU A 239 13.33 -0.80 -11.31
N PHE A 240 13.56 -1.76 -12.18
CA PHE A 240 12.90 -1.86 -13.47
C PHE A 240 12.07 -3.12 -13.56
N TYR A 241 10.76 -2.94 -13.73
CA TYR A 241 9.89 -4.04 -14.12
C TYR A 241 9.96 -4.17 -15.63
N GLY A 242 10.86 -5.04 -16.10
CA GLY A 242 11.14 -5.22 -17.53
C GLY A 242 9.96 -5.79 -18.32
N PRO A 243 10.04 -5.79 -19.68
CA PRO A 243 8.97 -6.23 -20.58
C PRO A 243 8.64 -7.73 -20.48
N GLN A 244 9.34 -8.47 -19.67
CA GLN A 244 9.20 -9.94 -19.50
C GLN A 244 8.06 -10.33 -18.57
N GLY A 245 7.44 -9.37 -17.93
CA GLY A 245 6.45 -9.64 -16.92
C GLY A 245 5.07 -9.85 -17.49
N LYS A 246 4.29 -10.63 -16.76
CA LYS A 246 2.84 -10.58 -16.88
C LYS A 246 2.37 -9.13 -16.65
N PRO A 247 1.25 -8.68 -17.24
CA PRO A 247 0.64 -7.40 -16.87
C PRO A 247 0.56 -7.23 -15.36
N LEU A 248 0.91 -6.04 -14.88
CA LEU A 248 0.94 -5.70 -13.47
C LEU A 248 -0.13 -4.64 -13.16
N PHE A 249 -0.87 -4.86 -12.07
CA PHE A 249 -1.87 -3.95 -11.53
C PHE A 249 -1.60 -3.63 -10.08
#